data_a9ffcf27d021261e8b4e12abae472d25
#
_entry.id   a9ffcf27d021261e8b4e12abae472d25
#
_cell.length_a   1.000
_cell.length_b   1.000
_cell.length_c   1.000
_cell.angle_alpha   90.00
_cell.angle_beta   90.00
_cell.angle_gamma   90.00
#
_symmetry.space_group_name_H-M   'P 1'
#
loop_
_entity.id
_entity.type
_entity.pdbx_description
1 polymer ?
#
loop_
_entity_poly.entity_id
_entity_poly.type
_entity_poly.pdbx_seq_one_letter_code
_entity_poly.pdbx_strand_id
1 'polypeptide(L)'
;IAGKTITQAIAKQLNVPYDEAERLKIEMGQIPLVDDEVMDDISKGVVTAIRGVLDEFLLHLRQTLFTFRETEDIPVEGIYLSGGSSRLPGLDRYLSDVMKMNVTYLNCLDFHFSKIDRGEAHRHVISQALALALKGVAGSGPDVNLRKGEFAFKGDVEKLGGSVRKVAIVAGAIIFLAL
;
A
#
# COMPACT_ATOMS: atom_id res chain seq x y z
N ILE A 1 -3.16 -0.60 7.14
CA ILE A 1 -4.15 0.37 7.65
C ILE A 1 -4.47 1.34 6.51
N ALA A 2 -5.75 1.51 6.20
CA ALA A 2 -6.19 2.52 5.27
C ALA A 2 -6.55 3.82 6.02
N GLY A 3 -6.13 4.97 5.50
CA GLY A 3 -6.48 6.28 6.08
C GLY A 3 -7.99 6.45 6.27
N LYS A 4 -8.79 5.89 5.35
CA LYS A 4 -10.25 5.87 5.45
C LYS A 4 -10.77 5.20 6.74
N THR A 5 -10.17 4.08 7.16
CA THR A 5 -10.57 3.38 8.39
C THR A 5 -10.35 4.25 9.63
N ILE A 6 -9.22 4.96 9.68
CA ILE A 6 -8.93 5.91 10.75
C ILE A 6 -9.96 7.05 10.77
N THR A 7 -10.25 7.65 9.60
CA THR A 7 -11.24 8.72 9.48
C THR A 7 -12.62 8.27 9.94
N GLN A 8 -13.05 7.08 9.57
CA GLN A 8 -14.32 6.50 9.99
C GLN A 8 -14.37 6.25 11.50
N ALA A 9 -13.27 5.79 12.10
CA ALA A 9 -13.18 5.60 13.55
C ALA A 9 -13.30 6.94 14.30
N ILE A 10 -12.62 8.00 13.82
CA ILE A 10 -12.71 9.34 14.38
C ILE A 10 -14.15 9.90 14.25
N ALA A 11 -14.75 9.76 13.05
CA ALA A 11 -16.13 10.20 12.82
C ALA A 11 -17.10 9.56 13.80
N LYS A 12 -16.94 8.25 14.04
CA LYS A 12 -17.75 7.50 14.99
C LYS A 12 -17.47 7.92 16.44
N GLN A 13 -16.22 8.07 16.83
CA GLN A 13 -15.79 8.38 18.19
C GLN A 13 -16.26 9.76 18.65
N LEU A 14 -16.17 10.75 17.75
CA LEU A 14 -16.53 12.13 18.04
C LEU A 14 -17.95 12.51 17.58
N ASN A 15 -18.65 11.57 16.92
CA ASN A 15 -19.97 11.80 16.32
C ASN A 15 -20.00 13.02 15.38
N VAL A 16 -18.99 13.11 14.48
CA VAL A 16 -18.85 14.20 13.51
C VAL A 16 -18.95 13.66 12.07
N PRO A 17 -19.29 14.50 11.07
CA PRO A 17 -19.26 14.12 9.67
C PRO A 17 -17.87 13.64 9.22
N TYR A 18 -17.83 12.83 8.15
CA TYR A 18 -16.59 12.27 7.61
C TYR A 18 -15.55 13.33 7.24
N ASP A 19 -15.98 14.43 6.61
CA ASP A 19 -15.08 15.49 6.16
C ASP A 19 -14.44 16.23 7.35
N GLU A 20 -15.20 16.42 8.41
CA GLU A 20 -14.69 16.98 9.66
C GLU A 20 -13.72 16.02 10.35
N ALA A 21 -14.03 14.71 10.39
CA ALA A 21 -13.14 13.70 10.93
C ALA A 21 -11.83 13.60 10.13
N GLU A 22 -11.88 13.76 8.79
CA GLU A 22 -10.68 13.79 7.95
C GLU A 22 -9.79 15.01 8.28
N ARG A 23 -10.40 16.17 8.48
CA ARG A 23 -9.69 17.38 8.91
C ARG A 23 -9.03 17.19 10.26
N LEU A 24 -9.77 16.68 11.25
CA LEU A 24 -9.24 16.40 12.60
C LEU A 24 -8.10 15.38 12.57
N LYS A 25 -8.21 14.35 11.73
CA LYS A 25 -7.12 13.38 11.52
C LYS A 25 -5.85 14.05 11.00
N ILE A 26 -5.97 14.98 10.06
CA ILE A 26 -4.80 15.66 9.45
C ILE A 26 -4.19 16.64 10.44
N GLU A 27 -5.01 17.39 11.17
CA GLU A 27 -4.57 18.46 12.08
C GLU A 27 -4.06 17.94 13.43
N MET A 28 -4.73 16.90 13.98
CA MET A 28 -4.52 16.45 15.36
C MET A 28 -4.10 14.97 15.45
N GLY A 29 -4.08 14.26 14.32
CA GLY A 29 -3.76 12.83 14.30
C GLY A 29 -2.31 12.58 14.68
N GLN A 30 -2.10 11.97 15.86
CA GLN A 30 -0.79 11.56 16.36
C GLN A 30 -0.92 10.37 17.30
N ILE A 31 0.18 9.70 17.56
CA ILE A 31 0.28 8.68 18.59
C ILE A 31 1.25 9.18 19.65
N PRO A 32 0.76 9.67 20.78
CA PRO A 32 1.63 10.16 21.84
C PRO A 32 2.46 9.01 22.42
N LEU A 33 3.72 9.31 22.71
CA LEU A 33 4.66 8.35 23.29
C LEU A 33 4.46 8.19 24.81
N VAL A 34 3.86 9.18 25.44
CA VAL A 34 3.60 9.22 26.87
C VAL A 34 2.11 9.49 27.06
N ASP A 35 1.47 8.70 27.91
CA ASP A 35 0.03 8.82 28.16
C ASP A 35 -0.35 10.06 29.00
N ASP A 36 0.63 10.78 29.55
CA ASP A 36 0.42 11.93 30.44
C ASP A 36 0.42 13.30 29.70
N GLU A 37 0.38 13.30 28.38
CA GLU A 37 0.29 14.56 27.64
C GLU A 37 -1.07 15.23 27.89
N VAL A 38 -1.03 16.49 28.35
CA VAL A 38 -2.25 17.27 28.60
C VAL A 38 -2.91 17.59 27.25
N MET A 39 -3.92 16.81 26.91
CA MET A 39 -4.70 16.97 25.69
C MET A 39 -6.12 17.47 26.02
N ASP A 40 -6.68 18.25 25.10
CA ASP A 40 -8.10 18.56 25.13
C ASP A 40 -8.95 17.32 24.78
N ASP A 41 -10.26 17.41 25.04
CA ASP A 41 -11.16 16.27 24.87
C ASP A 41 -11.29 15.81 23.40
N ILE A 42 -11.16 16.74 22.44
CA ILE A 42 -11.21 16.41 21.00
C ILE A 42 -9.95 15.64 20.61
N SER A 43 -8.77 16.12 20.97
CA SER A 43 -7.49 15.45 20.73
C SER A 43 -7.46 14.07 21.37
N LYS A 44 -7.95 13.92 22.60
CA LYS A 44 -8.09 12.61 23.27
C LYS A 44 -8.99 11.67 22.46
N GLY A 45 -10.13 12.17 21.98
CA GLY A 45 -11.05 11.41 21.15
C GLY A 45 -10.41 10.93 19.85
N VAL A 46 -9.65 11.80 19.17
CA VAL A 46 -8.89 11.46 17.96
C VAL A 46 -7.85 10.37 18.23
N VAL A 47 -7.03 10.54 19.27
CA VAL A 47 -6.00 9.57 19.68
C VAL A 47 -6.62 8.22 20.04
N THR A 48 -7.72 8.22 20.79
CA THR A 48 -8.44 7.00 21.18
C THR A 48 -8.95 6.25 19.94
N ALA A 49 -9.56 6.96 18.99
CA ALA A 49 -10.02 6.37 17.75
C ALA A 49 -8.87 5.76 16.93
N ILE A 50 -7.74 6.46 16.83
CA ILE A 50 -6.54 5.97 16.13
C ILE A 50 -6.01 4.72 16.81
N ARG A 51 -5.85 4.73 18.14
CA ARG A 51 -5.36 3.56 18.91
C ARG A 51 -6.26 2.34 18.70
N GLY A 52 -7.58 2.48 18.73
CA GLY A 52 -8.49 1.38 18.47
C GLY A 52 -8.29 0.72 17.10
N VAL A 53 -8.05 1.52 16.04
CA VAL A 53 -7.74 1.00 14.71
C VAL A 53 -6.36 0.32 14.68
N LEU A 54 -5.40 0.85 15.41
CA LEU A 54 -4.06 0.27 15.49
C LEU A 54 -4.04 -1.05 16.26
N ASP A 55 -4.84 -1.19 17.31
CA ASP A 55 -4.92 -2.43 18.09
C ASP A 55 -5.44 -3.59 17.22
N GLU A 56 -6.47 -3.35 16.42
CA GLU A 56 -6.98 -4.33 15.46
C GLU A 56 -5.91 -4.68 14.41
N PHE A 57 -5.23 -3.66 13.89
CA PHE A 57 -4.14 -3.87 12.94
C PHE A 57 -2.99 -4.68 13.55
N LEU A 58 -2.58 -4.38 14.77
CA LEU A 58 -1.52 -5.11 15.47
C LEU A 58 -1.85 -6.57 15.67
N LEU A 59 -3.11 -6.88 15.96
CA LEU A 59 -3.58 -8.27 16.06
C LEU A 59 -3.33 -9.02 14.75
N HIS A 60 -3.78 -8.45 13.63
CA HIS A 60 -3.60 -9.05 12.31
C HIS A 60 -2.12 -9.12 11.89
N LEU A 61 -1.35 -8.08 12.20
CA LEU A 61 0.08 -8.07 11.91
C LEU A 61 0.82 -9.18 12.66
N ARG A 62 0.54 -9.36 13.95
CA ARG A 62 1.12 -10.46 14.76
C ARG A 62 0.74 -11.82 14.21
N GLN A 63 -0.51 -12.03 13.83
CA GLN A 63 -0.96 -13.27 13.21
C GLN A 63 -0.22 -13.55 11.90
N THR A 64 -0.06 -12.53 11.05
CA THR A 64 0.65 -12.67 9.78
C THR A 64 2.13 -13.02 10.00
N LEU A 65 2.80 -12.32 10.91
CA LEU A 65 4.21 -12.58 11.23
C LEU A 65 4.41 -13.97 11.84
N PHE A 66 3.48 -14.39 12.71
CA PHE A 66 3.50 -15.73 13.28
C PHE A 66 3.35 -16.81 12.20
N THR A 67 2.32 -16.68 11.34
CA THR A 67 2.10 -17.63 10.25
C THR A 67 3.28 -17.68 9.29
N PHE A 68 3.85 -16.54 8.93
CA PHE A 68 5.01 -16.46 8.05
C PHE A 68 6.22 -17.20 8.65
N ARG A 69 6.49 -16.97 9.92
CA ARG A 69 7.59 -17.63 10.63
C ARG A 69 7.44 -19.16 10.69
N GLU A 70 6.22 -19.65 10.93
CA GLU A 70 5.92 -21.08 10.97
C GLU A 70 6.00 -21.75 9.59
N THR A 71 5.71 -20.98 8.52
CA THR A 71 5.65 -21.51 7.16
C THR A 71 7.01 -21.45 6.46
N GLU A 72 7.75 -20.36 6.59
CA GLU A 72 8.95 -20.10 5.80
C GLU A 72 10.26 -20.34 6.57
N ASP A 73 10.18 -20.51 7.91
CA ASP A 73 11.35 -20.66 8.81
C ASP A 73 12.41 -19.54 8.61
N ILE A 74 11.94 -18.36 8.21
CA ILE A 74 12.77 -17.17 7.98
C ILE A 74 12.44 -16.12 9.03
N PRO A 75 13.43 -15.60 9.78
CA PRO A 75 13.18 -14.52 10.73
C PRO A 75 12.82 -13.21 10.02
N VAL A 76 11.80 -12.52 10.49
CA VAL A 76 11.50 -11.16 10.06
C VAL A 76 12.32 -10.20 10.90
N GLU A 77 13.25 -9.49 10.30
CA GLU A 77 14.21 -8.62 10.98
C GLU A 77 13.70 -7.20 11.24
N GLY A 78 12.71 -6.73 10.46
CA GLY A 78 12.18 -5.39 10.61
C GLY A 78 10.92 -5.13 9.78
N ILE A 79 10.36 -3.95 10.01
CA ILE A 79 9.14 -3.48 9.35
C ILE A 79 9.44 -2.18 8.61
N TYR A 80 9.07 -2.12 7.35
CA TYR A 80 9.14 -0.91 6.55
C TYR A 80 7.76 -0.28 6.38
N LEU A 81 7.64 0.99 6.76
CA LEU A 81 6.41 1.75 6.63
C LEU A 81 6.36 2.49 5.29
N SER A 82 5.23 2.43 4.63
CA SER A 82 4.98 3.08 3.35
C SER A 82 3.50 3.45 3.20
N GLY A 83 3.20 4.41 2.32
CA GLY A 83 1.85 4.88 2.05
C GLY A 83 1.44 6.08 2.90
N GLY A 84 0.28 6.67 2.61
CA GLY A 84 -0.18 7.91 3.25
C GLY A 84 -0.33 7.82 4.77
N SER A 85 -0.83 6.70 5.27
CA SER A 85 -1.02 6.49 6.73
C SER A 85 0.30 6.35 7.50
N SER A 86 1.42 6.08 6.84
CA SER A 86 2.73 6.07 7.50
C SER A 86 3.19 7.45 7.97
N ARG A 87 2.53 8.52 7.49
CA ARG A 87 2.78 9.89 7.95
C ARG A 87 2.24 10.21 9.35
N LEU A 88 1.48 9.29 9.94
CA LEU A 88 0.93 9.51 11.28
C LEU A 88 2.07 9.67 12.29
N PRO A 89 2.21 10.84 12.93
CA PRO A 89 3.30 11.09 13.88
C PRO A 89 3.30 10.08 15.03
N GLY A 90 4.47 9.55 15.33
CA GLY A 90 4.65 8.56 16.40
C GLY A 90 4.33 7.11 16.03
N LEU A 91 3.84 6.83 14.80
CA LEU A 91 3.49 5.47 14.39
C LEU A 91 4.70 4.53 14.37
N ASP A 92 5.82 4.98 13.87
CA ASP A 92 7.07 4.22 13.79
C ASP A 92 7.54 3.77 15.19
N ARG A 93 7.58 4.71 16.13
CA ARG A 93 8.00 4.44 17.52
C ARG A 93 7.00 3.54 18.23
N TYR A 94 5.70 3.82 18.09
CA TYR A 94 4.64 3.00 18.67
C TYR A 94 4.74 1.54 18.18
N LEU A 95 4.86 1.33 16.88
CA LEU A 95 5.01 -0.01 16.32
C LEU A 95 6.31 -0.67 16.77
N SER A 96 7.42 0.06 16.82
CA SER A 96 8.69 -0.45 17.30
C SER A 96 8.60 -0.93 18.75
N ASP A 97 7.95 -0.14 19.60
CA ASP A 97 7.79 -0.47 21.02
C ASP A 97 6.87 -1.66 21.25
N VAL A 98 5.76 -1.74 20.53
CA VAL A 98 4.76 -2.80 20.70
C VAL A 98 5.20 -4.12 20.06
N MET A 99 5.87 -4.06 18.92
CA MET A 99 6.34 -5.25 18.18
C MET A 99 7.72 -5.71 18.62
N LYS A 100 8.49 -4.86 19.32
CA LYS A 100 9.90 -5.09 19.68
C LYS A 100 10.77 -5.40 18.46
N MET A 101 10.48 -4.71 17.37
CA MET A 101 11.16 -4.85 16.08
C MET A 101 11.64 -3.49 15.60
N ASN A 102 12.64 -3.50 14.72
CA ASN A 102 13.06 -2.28 14.04
C ASN A 102 11.97 -1.85 13.04
N VAL A 103 11.48 -0.61 13.18
CA VAL A 103 10.47 -0.03 12.29
C VAL A 103 11.04 1.23 11.68
N THR A 104 11.10 1.25 10.35
CA THR A 104 11.66 2.37 9.59
C THR A 104 10.76 2.73 8.40
N TYR A 105 10.98 3.91 7.82
CA TYR A 105 10.26 4.31 6.60
C TYR A 105 10.97 3.75 5.36
N LEU A 106 10.17 3.22 4.44
CA LEU A 106 10.70 2.80 3.14
C LEU A 106 11.07 4.03 2.31
N ASN A 107 12.36 4.32 2.21
CA ASN A 107 12.86 5.44 1.44
C ASN A 107 13.20 5.02 0.00
N CYS A 108 12.23 5.11 -0.89
CA CYS A 108 12.41 4.77 -2.30
C CYS A 108 13.16 5.86 -3.11
N LEU A 109 13.39 7.04 -2.54
CA LEU A 109 14.04 8.16 -3.24
C LEU A 109 15.57 8.11 -3.16
N ASP A 110 16.13 7.19 -2.37
CA ASP A 110 17.58 6.94 -2.32
C ASP A 110 18.08 6.24 -3.60
N PHE A 111 17.18 5.66 -4.38
CA PHE A 111 17.51 5.21 -5.73
C PHE A 111 17.76 6.40 -6.66
N HIS A 112 18.82 6.33 -7.49
CA HIS A 112 19.25 7.40 -8.36
C HIS A 112 18.31 7.61 -9.57
N PHE A 113 17.14 8.20 -9.33
CA PHE A 113 16.23 8.63 -10.39
C PHE A 113 16.45 10.11 -10.70
N SER A 114 17.06 10.40 -11.83
CA SER A 114 17.50 11.75 -12.18
C SER A 114 16.40 12.76 -12.49
N LYS A 115 15.13 12.34 -12.58
CA LYS A 115 14.00 13.19 -12.99
C LYS A 115 12.84 13.25 -11.98
N ILE A 116 12.97 12.62 -10.82
CA ILE A 116 11.93 12.68 -9.80
C ILE A 116 12.25 13.80 -8.83
N ASP A 117 11.32 14.71 -8.65
CA ASP A 117 11.39 15.69 -7.57
C ASP A 117 11.42 14.95 -6.23
N ARG A 118 12.52 15.13 -5.50
CA ARG A 118 12.78 14.49 -4.21
C ARG A 118 12.06 15.18 -3.04
N GLY A 119 10.99 15.93 -3.32
CA GLY A 119 10.23 16.61 -2.27
C GLY A 119 9.81 15.64 -1.16
N GLU A 120 10.03 16.03 0.10
CA GLU A 120 9.62 15.30 1.30
C GLU A 120 8.14 14.89 1.29
N ALA A 121 7.31 15.71 0.64
CA ALA A 121 5.86 15.49 0.54
C ALA A 121 5.47 14.16 -0.14
N HIS A 122 6.30 13.63 -1.04
CA HIS A 122 5.98 12.45 -1.83
C HIS A 122 6.68 11.16 -1.34
N ARG A 123 7.62 11.28 -0.42
CA ARG A 123 8.45 10.18 0.09
C ARG A 123 7.65 8.96 0.49
N HIS A 124 6.55 9.16 1.22
CA HIS A 124 5.74 8.06 1.77
C HIS A 124 4.78 7.40 0.76
N VAL A 125 4.42 8.07 -0.32
CA VAL A 125 3.40 7.58 -1.26
C VAL A 125 3.96 7.09 -2.60
N ILE A 126 5.19 7.47 -2.94
CA ILE A 126 5.78 7.14 -4.24
C ILE A 126 6.19 5.68 -4.38
N SER A 127 6.39 4.97 -3.27
CA SER A 127 6.92 3.60 -3.25
C SER A 127 6.09 2.62 -4.07
N GLN A 128 4.76 2.69 -4.01
CA GLN A 128 3.89 1.80 -4.77
C GLN A 128 3.94 2.10 -6.27
N ALA A 129 3.90 3.38 -6.65
CA ALA A 129 4.00 3.79 -8.04
C ALA A 129 5.37 3.41 -8.63
N LEU A 130 6.43 3.59 -7.86
CA LEU A 130 7.79 3.23 -8.25
C LEU A 130 7.95 1.72 -8.41
N ALA A 131 7.44 0.91 -7.49
CA ALA A 131 7.48 -0.54 -7.59
C ALA A 131 6.76 -1.05 -8.84
N LEU A 132 5.59 -0.48 -9.18
CA LEU A 132 4.86 -0.80 -10.40
C LEU A 132 5.63 -0.37 -11.66
N ALA A 133 6.24 0.81 -11.65
CA ALA A 133 7.05 1.29 -12.77
C ALA A 133 8.28 0.40 -13.00
N LEU A 134 8.98 0.02 -11.93
CA LEU A 134 10.12 -0.90 -11.99
C LEU A 134 9.72 -2.28 -12.53
N LYS A 135 8.56 -2.81 -12.11
CA LYS A 135 8.03 -4.06 -12.67
C LYS A 135 7.80 -3.95 -14.18
N GLY A 136 7.29 -2.82 -14.66
CA GLY A 136 7.06 -2.57 -16.08
C GLY A 136 8.35 -2.47 -16.92
N VAL A 137 9.44 -1.98 -16.34
CA VAL A 137 10.72 -1.76 -17.04
C VAL A 137 11.65 -2.96 -16.94
N ALA A 138 11.79 -3.53 -15.75
CA ALA A 138 12.81 -4.54 -15.49
C ALA A 138 12.35 -5.98 -15.80
N GLY A 139 11.04 -6.22 -15.95
CA GLY A 139 10.48 -7.57 -16.14
C GLY A 139 10.81 -8.55 -15.00
N SER A 140 11.44 -8.07 -13.93
CA SER A 140 11.90 -8.83 -12.79
C SER A 140 11.03 -8.57 -11.57
N GLY A 141 10.68 -9.63 -10.87
CA GLY A 141 9.87 -9.60 -9.67
C GLY A 141 8.80 -10.69 -9.69
N PRO A 142 8.19 -11.01 -8.55
CA PRO A 142 7.14 -11.99 -8.48
C PRO A 142 5.97 -11.58 -9.40
N ASP A 143 5.61 -12.45 -10.32
CA ASP A 143 4.51 -12.22 -11.26
C ASP A 143 3.15 -12.50 -10.60
N VAL A 144 2.79 -11.64 -9.67
CA VAL A 144 1.47 -11.69 -9.03
C VAL A 144 0.47 -10.99 -9.93
N ASN A 145 -0.19 -11.75 -10.78
CA ASN A 145 -1.29 -11.23 -11.59
C ASN A 145 -2.61 -11.40 -10.85
N LEU A 146 -3.09 -10.32 -10.25
CA LEU A 146 -4.38 -10.27 -9.56
C LEU A 146 -5.58 -10.18 -10.52
N ARG A 147 -5.33 -9.96 -11.81
CA ARG A 147 -6.37 -9.88 -12.85
C ARG A 147 -6.62 -11.27 -13.45
N LYS A 148 -7.35 -12.13 -12.71
CA LYS A 148 -7.74 -13.47 -13.13
C LYS A 148 -9.25 -13.59 -13.29
N GLY A 149 -9.71 -14.62 -13.99
CA GLY A 149 -11.14 -14.86 -14.18
C GLY A 149 -11.85 -13.71 -14.92
N GLU A 150 -12.89 -13.18 -14.34
CA GLU A 150 -13.68 -12.06 -14.89
C GLU A 150 -12.88 -10.76 -15.04
N PHE A 151 -11.84 -10.56 -14.23
CA PHE A 151 -10.96 -9.40 -14.29
C PHE A 151 -9.76 -9.58 -15.24
N ALA A 152 -9.65 -10.72 -15.92
CA ALA A 152 -8.59 -10.95 -16.89
C ALA A 152 -8.66 -9.93 -18.04
N PHE A 153 -7.49 -9.44 -18.47
CA PHE A 153 -7.40 -8.49 -19.58
C PHE A 153 -7.73 -9.21 -20.90
N LYS A 154 -8.89 -8.96 -21.46
CA LYS A 154 -9.37 -9.58 -22.72
C LYS A 154 -8.92 -8.83 -23.98
N GLY A 155 -8.37 -7.63 -23.86
CA GLY A 155 -8.13 -6.72 -24.99
C GLY A 155 -7.05 -7.13 -25.99
N ASP A 156 -6.05 -7.94 -25.58
CA ASP A 156 -4.95 -8.28 -26.47
C ASP A 156 -5.20 -9.55 -27.29
N VAL A 157 -6.05 -10.44 -26.82
CA VAL A 157 -6.35 -11.70 -27.54
C VAL A 157 -7.22 -11.45 -28.75
N GLU A 158 -8.15 -10.50 -28.70
CA GLU A 158 -8.98 -10.12 -29.87
C GLU A 158 -8.18 -9.44 -30.97
N LYS A 159 -7.18 -8.58 -30.60
CA LYS A 159 -6.29 -7.94 -31.58
C LYS A 159 -5.36 -8.95 -32.23
N LEU A 160 -4.83 -9.91 -31.48
CA LEU A 160 -4.01 -10.99 -32.02
C LEU A 160 -4.81 -11.94 -32.92
N GLY A 161 -6.05 -12.29 -32.55
CA GLY A 161 -6.93 -13.11 -33.37
C GLY A 161 -7.24 -12.51 -34.74
N GLY A 162 -7.42 -11.20 -34.80
CA GLY A 162 -7.63 -10.47 -36.07
C GLY A 162 -6.40 -10.49 -36.98
N SER A 163 -5.20 -10.36 -36.42
CA SER A 163 -3.95 -10.39 -37.19
C SER A 163 -3.59 -11.79 -37.67
N VAL A 164 -3.75 -12.81 -36.82
CA VAL A 164 -3.52 -14.23 -37.17
C VAL A 164 -4.47 -14.68 -38.27
N ARG A 165 -5.73 -14.27 -38.22
CA ARG A 165 -6.76 -14.59 -39.28
C ARG A 165 -6.37 -13.97 -40.63
N LYS A 166 -5.87 -12.73 -40.66
CA LYS A 166 -5.39 -12.07 -41.88
C LYS A 166 -4.18 -12.78 -42.48
N VAL A 167 -3.20 -13.17 -41.64
CA VAL A 167 -2.02 -13.91 -42.06
C VAL A 167 -2.41 -15.29 -42.62
N ALA A 168 -3.34 -16.00 -41.98
CA ALA A 168 -3.80 -17.31 -42.43
C ALA A 168 -4.55 -17.22 -43.79
N ILE A 169 -5.35 -16.18 -44.04
CA ILE A 169 -6.03 -15.96 -45.31
C ILE A 169 -5.01 -15.69 -46.42
N VAL A 170 -4.01 -14.84 -46.17
CA VAL A 170 -2.95 -14.52 -47.17
C VAL A 170 -2.11 -15.76 -47.48
N ALA A 171 -1.70 -16.50 -46.44
CA ALA A 171 -0.95 -17.75 -46.64
C ALA A 171 -1.76 -18.79 -47.44
N GLY A 172 -3.04 -18.95 -47.13
CA GLY A 172 -3.96 -19.84 -47.90
C GLY A 172 -4.12 -19.44 -49.37
N ALA A 173 -4.21 -18.14 -49.65
CA ALA A 173 -4.30 -17.62 -51.03
C ALA A 173 -2.98 -17.86 -51.79
N ILE A 174 -1.83 -17.71 -51.17
CA ILE A 174 -0.53 -18.00 -51.81
C ILE A 174 -0.39 -19.47 -52.15
N ILE A 175 -0.78 -20.37 -51.24
CA ILE A 175 -0.74 -21.81 -51.47
C ILE A 175 -1.70 -22.19 -52.63
N PHE A 176 -2.89 -21.60 -52.68
CA PHE A 176 -3.87 -21.88 -53.75
C PHE A 176 -3.39 -21.40 -55.12
N LEU A 177 -2.62 -20.31 -55.20
CA LEU A 177 -2.04 -19.80 -56.44
C LEU A 177 -0.77 -20.57 -56.91
N ALA A 178 -0.15 -21.33 -56.00
CA ALA A 178 1.05 -22.11 -56.30
C ALA A 178 0.76 -23.59 -56.72
N LEU A 179 -0.50 -24.03 -56.60
CA LEU A 179 -0.99 -25.33 -57.04
C LEU A 179 -1.64 -25.22 -58.41
#